data_d12eba7bd9330962050afca428b89928
#
_entry.id   d12eba7bd9330962050afca428b89928
#
_cell.length_a   1.000
_cell.length_b   1.000
_cell.length_c   1.000
_cell.angle_alpha   90.00
_cell.angle_beta   90.00
_cell.angle_gamma   90.00
#
_symmetry.space_group_name_H-M   'P 1'
#
loop_
_entity.id
_entity.type
_entity.pdbx_description
1 polymer ?
#
loop_
_entity_poly.entity_id
_entity_poly.type
_entity_poly.pdbx_seq_one_letter_code
_entity_poly.pdbx_strand_id
1 'polypeptide(L)'
;MILTTEDLLKIDEIGEKIAHSLRDYFDDTDNRNLIEKLKNSGLKFHTDINKIKSQTLSNLKFVITGTFQELSREKLKLIIEDNGGLISSSLSKNTNFLLKGKNAGPSKILKADKLNVDILSIDEFKNKFNLNIKS
;
A
#
# COMPACT_ATOMS: atom_id res chain seq x y z
N MET A 1 -4.17 2.36 -23.88
CA MET A 1 -3.24 1.28 -23.54
C MET A 1 -4.06 0.07 -23.14
N ILE A 2 -3.97 -1.00 -23.91
CA ILE A 2 -4.74 -2.24 -23.65
C ILE A 2 -3.77 -3.19 -22.95
N LEU A 3 -4.01 -3.45 -21.66
CA LEU A 3 -3.25 -4.44 -20.91
C LEU A 3 -3.55 -5.84 -21.46
N THR A 4 -2.51 -6.60 -21.75
CA THR A 4 -2.65 -7.99 -22.16
C THR A 4 -2.89 -8.90 -20.95
N THR A 5 -3.39 -10.11 -21.19
CA THR A 5 -3.53 -11.11 -20.11
C THR A 5 -2.19 -11.37 -19.44
N GLU A 6 -1.10 -11.38 -20.20
CA GLU A 6 0.26 -11.56 -19.69
C GLU A 6 0.70 -10.40 -18.77
N ASP A 7 0.30 -9.17 -19.08
CA ASP A 7 0.60 -8.01 -18.25
C ASP A 7 -0.18 -8.07 -16.92
N LEU A 8 -1.40 -8.57 -16.94
CA LEU A 8 -2.21 -8.77 -15.75
C LEU A 8 -1.65 -9.87 -14.85
N LEU A 9 -1.13 -10.96 -15.43
CA LEU A 9 -0.51 -12.06 -14.68
C LEU A 9 0.80 -11.69 -14.00
N LYS A 10 1.45 -10.58 -14.41
CA LYS A 10 2.64 -10.04 -13.74
C LYS A 10 2.31 -9.31 -12.43
N ILE A 11 1.05 -8.98 -12.22
CA ILE A 11 0.59 -8.29 -11.01
C ILE A 11 0.40 -9.34 -9.90
N ASP A 12 1.05 -9.11 -8.77
CA ASP A 12 0.92 -9.97 -7.60
C ASP A 12 -0.56 -10.09 -7.19
N GLU A 13 -0.96 -11.30 -6.79
CA GLU A 13 -2.35 -11.65 -6.43
C GLU A 13 -3.36 -11.75 -7.61
N ILE A 14 -2.96 -11.50 -8.86
CA ILE A 14 -3.82 -11.74 -10.02
C ILE A 14 -3.50 -13.10 -10.64
N GLY A 15 -4.38 -14.07 -10.40
CA GLY A 15 -4.33 -15.39 -11.05
C GLY A 15 -5.04 -15.40 -12.41
N GLU A 16 -4.89 -16.52 -13.14
CA GLU A 16 -5.48 -16.70 -14.47
C GLU A 16 -6.99 -16.39 -14.54
N LYS A 17 -7.76 -16.86 -13.56
CA LYS A 17 -9.21 -16.59 -13.48
C LYS A 17 -9.53 -15.10 -13.42
N ILE A 18 -8.80 -14.37 -12.59
CA ILE A 18 -8.99 -12.92 -12.41
C ILE A 18 -8.54 -12.19 -13.67
N ALA A 19 -7.41 -12.56 -14.25
CA ALA A 19 -6.91 -11.97 -15.48
C ALA A 19 -7.89 -12.15 -16.66
N HIS A 20 -8.47 -13.33 -16.83
CA HIS A 20 -9.48 -13.60 -17.84
C HIS A 20 -10.77 -12.79 -17.58
N SER A 21 -11.28 -12.78 -16.35
CA SER A 21 -12.49 -12.02 -16.02
C SER A 21 -12.32 -10.51 -16.24
N LEU A 22 -11.14 -9.96 -15.91
CA LEU A 22 -10.82 -8.56 -16.20
C LEU A 22 -10.76 -8.30 -17.70
N ARG A 23 -10.18 -9.21 -18.46
CA ARG A 23 -10.11 -9.09 -19.91
C ARG A 23 -11.49 -9.07 -20.54
N ASP A 24 -12.32 -10.03 -20.19
CA ASP A 24 -13.71 -10.13 -20.68
C ASP A 24 -14.50 -8.86 -20.33
N TYR A 25 -14.33 -8.33 -19.14
CA TYR A 25 -14.96 -7.08 -18.70
C TYR A 25 -14.53 -5.88 -19.57
N PHE A 26 -13.23 -5.74 -19.85
CA PHE A 26 -12.71 -4.63 -20.66
C PHE A 26 -12.87 -4.82 -22.17
N ASP A 27 -13.11 -6.04 -22.64
CA ASP A 27 -13.42 -6.31 -24.06
C ASP A 27 -14.89 -6.04 -24.39
N ASP A 28 -15.75 -5.97 -23.38
CA ASP A 28 -17.15 -5.60 -23.51
C ASP A 28 -17.31 -4.12 -23.86
N THR A 29 -18.02 -3.84 -24.95
CA THR A 29 -18.19 -2.47 -25.49
C THR A 29 -18.98 -1.58 -24.53
N ASP A 30 -19.97 -2.11 -23.83
CA ASP A 30 -20.82 -1.34 -22.91
C ASP A 30 -20.01 -0.91 -21.67
N ASN A 31 -19.14 -1.79 -21.18
CA ASN A 31 -18.25 -1.48 -20.08
C ASN A 31 -17.20 -0.44 -20.48
N ARG A 32 -16.65 -0.51 -21.67
CA ARG A 32 -15.74 0.52 -22.23
C ARG A 32 -16.43 1.88 -22.33
N ASN A 33 -17.64 1.92 -22.84
CA ASN A 33 -18.43 3.15 -22.94
C ASN A 33 -18.74 3.74 -21.57
N LEU A 34 -19.01 2.89 -20.58
CA LEU A 34 -19.22 3.32 -19.20
C LEU A 34 -17.96 3.98 -18.62
N ILE A 35 -16.81 3.36 -18.82
CA ILE A 35 -15.52 3.89 -18.36
C ILE A 35 -15.22 5.24 -19.03
N GLU A 36 -15.46 5.38 -20.32
CA GLU A 36 -15.29 6.65 -21.02
C GLU A 36 -16.22 7.74 -20.49
N LYS A 37 -17.49 7.42 -20.23
CA LYS A 37 -18.43 8.35 -19.60
C LYS A 37 -17.94 8.80 -18.23
N LEU A 38 -17.41 7.89 -17.41
CA LEU A 38 -16.86 8.19 -16.09
C LEU A 38 -15.61 9.09 -16.19
N LYS A 39 -14.71 8.85 -17.16
CA LYS A 39 -13.57 9.72 -17.43
C LYS A 39 -14.00 11.13 -17.80
N ASN A 40 -14.98 11.23 -18.70
CA ASN A 40 -15.52 12.53 -19.15
C ASN A 40 -16.26 13.29 -18.04
N SER A 41 -16.76 12.57 -17.02
CA SER A 41 -17.37 13.17 -15.82
C SER A 41 -16.35 13.68 -14.80
N GLY A 42 -15.06 13.65 -15.10
CA GLY A 42 -13.99 14.18 -14.24
C GLY A 42 -13.42 13.18 -13.22
N LEU A 43 -13.81 11.92 -13.27
CA LEU A 43 -13.19 10.86 -12.46
C LEU A 43 -11.75 10.63 -12.92
N LYS A 44 -10.82 10.72 -11.98
CA LYS A 44 -9.41 10.45 -12.23
C LYS A 44 -9.12 8.96 -12.00
N PHE A 45 -8.80 8.24 -13.08
CA PHE A 45 -8.41 6.82 -13.05
C PHE A 45 -6.90 6.61 -12.92
N HIS A 46 -6.14 7.69 -12.77
CA HIS A 46 -4.69 7.63 -12.57
C HIS A 46 -4.38 7.93 -11.11
N THR A 47 -3.73 6.99 -10.46
CA THR A 47 -2.91 7.31 -9.30
C THR A 47 -1.67 8.01 -9.84
N ASP A 48 -1.44 9.26 -9.43
CA ASP A 48 -0.22 9.98 -9.79
C ASP A 48 0.97 9.23 -9.17
N ILE A 49 1.56 8.31 -9.93
CA ILE A 49 2.81 7.62 -9.57
C ILE A 49 3.94 8.64 -9.32
N ASN A 50 3.79 9.85 -9.84
CA ASN A 50 4.72 10.97 -9.63
C ASN A 50 4.70 11.58 -8.21
N LYS A 51 3.88 11.06 -7.29
CA LYS A 51 3.89 11.49 -5.87
C LYS A 51 4.90 10.76 -5.00
N ILE A 52 5.57 9.75 -5.52
CA ILE A 52 6.66 9.11 -4.80
C ILE A 52 7.82 10.10 -4.71
N LYS A 53 7.99 10.72 -3.55
CA LYS A 53 9.04 11.72 -3.29
C LYS A 53 10.41 11.10 -3.17
N SER A 54 10.47 9.84 -2.74
CA SER A 54 11.71 9.06 -2.65
C SER A 54 11.40 7.57 -2.71
N GLN A 55 12.41 6.75 -2.93
CA GLN A 55 12.31 5.29 -2.93
C GLN A 55 12.99 4.66 -1.70
N THR A 56 13.16 5.42 -0.64
CA THR A 56 13.84 4.99 0.60
C THR A 56 13.17 3.76 1.21
N LEU A 57 11.85 3.65 1.08
CA LEU A 57 11.05 2.53 1.60
C LEU A 57 10.60 1.54 0.51
N SER A 58 11.20 1.60 -0.66
CA SER A 58 10.83 0.75 -1.79
C SER A 58 10.91 -0.73 -1.41
N ASN A 59 9.91 -1.49 -1.82
CA ASN A 59 9.75 -2.92 -1.52
C ASN A 59 9.60 -3.28 -0.03
N LEU A 60 9.43 -2.30 0.85
CA LEU A 60 9.16 -2.55 2.27
C LEU A 60 7.67 -2.48 2.55
N LYS A 61 7.16 -3.47 3.26
CA LYS A 61 5.76 -3.58 3.68
C LYS A 61 5.63 -3.31 5.18
N PHE A 62 4.76 -2.37 5.50
CA PHE A 62 4.50 -1.91 6.87
C PHE A 62 3.08 -2.24 7.31
N VAL A 63 2.94 -2.54 8.60
CA VAL A 63 1.65 -2.58 9.30
C VAL A 63 1.69 -1.56 10.42
N ILE A 64 0.61 -0.82 10.62
CA ILE A 64 0.50 0.23 11.63
C ILE A 64 -0.47 -0.23 12.72
N THR A 65 -0.08 -0.12 13.98
CA THR A 65 -0.92 -0.43 15.13
C THR A 65 -0.80 0.62 16.23
N GLY A 66 -1.88 0.86 16.95
CA GLY A 66 -1.93 1.87 18.01
C GLY A 66 -2.21 3.28 17.52
N THR A 67 -2.04 4.24 18.41
CA THR A 67 -2.23 5.67 18.19
C THR A 67 -0.91 6.41 18.30
N PHE A 68 -0.75 7.46 17.51
CA PHE A 68 0.44 8.29 17.49
C PHE A 68 0.05 9.72 17.90
N GLN A 69 0.82 10.33 18.82
CA GLN A 69 0.50 11.66 19.33
C GLN A 69 0.88 12.78 18.36
N GLU A 70 2.00 12.61 17.66
CA GLU A 70 2.56 13.63 16.78
C GLU A 70 2.06 13.54 15.34
N LEU A 71 1.55 12.39 14.95
CA LEU A 71 1.15 12.10 13.57
C LEU A 71 -0.15 11.31 13.54
N SER A 72 -1.11 11.74 12.73
CA SER A 72 -2.26 10.90 12.45
C SER A 72 -1.85 9.65 11.65
N ARG A 73 -2.63 8.59 11.80
CA ARG A 73 -2.41 7.33 11.05
C ARG A 73 -2.41 7.56 9.54
N GLU A 74 -3.26 8.48 9.05
CA GLU A 74 -3.37 8.86 7.66
C GLU A 74 -2.10 9.56 7.16
N LYS A 75 -1.55 10.49 7.96
CA LYS A 75 -0.27 11.15 7.64
C LYS A 75 0.87 10.14 7.58
N LEU A 76 0.91 9.20 8.51
CA LEU A 76 1.95 8.16 8.54
C LEU A 76 1.88 7.26 7.31
N LYS A 77 0.67 6.88 6.88
CA LYS A 77 0.46 6.15 5.63
C LYS A 77 0.98 6.91 4.43
N LEU A 78 0.61 8.19 4.30
CA LEU A 78 1.08 9.04 3.21
C LEU A 78 2.61 9.15 3.17
N ILE A 79 3.26 9.29 4.32
CA ILE A 79 4.72 9.34 4.40
C ILE A 79 5.35 8.04 3.90
N ILE A 80 4.82 6.90 4.28
CA ILE A 80 5.33 5.60 3.83
C ILE A 80 5.11 5.44 2.33
N GLU A 81 3.94 5.76 1.82
CA GLU A 81 3.60 5.66 0.40
C GLU A 81 4.40 6.67 -0.45
N ASP A 82 4.56 7.90 0.01
CA ASP A 82 5.38 8.95 -0.63
C ASP A 82 6.86 8.54 -0.77
N ASN A 83 7.33 7.65 0.09
CA ASN A 83 8.69 7.11 0.07
C ASN A 83 8.80 5.72 -0.58
N GLY A 84 7.75 5.26 -1.26
CA GLY A 84 7.72 4.02 -2.02
C GLY A 84 7.39 2.76 -1.20
N GLY A 85 7.05 2.91 0.08
CA GLY A 85 6.63 1.80 0.94
C GLY A 85 5.20 1.34 0.69
N LEU A 86 4.90 0.13 1.12
CA LEU A 86 3.58 -0.48 1.04
C LEU A 86 2.95 -0.58 2.43
N ILE A 87 1.65 -0.35 2.52
CA ILE A 87 0.87 -0.49 3.76
C ILE A 87 -0.05 -1.70 3.67
N SER A 88 -0.08 -2.50 4.72
CA SER A 88 -1.03 -3.61 4.88
C SER A 88 -1.83 -3.45 6.17
N SER A 89 -3.07 -3.92 6.16
CA SER A 89 -3.93 -3.95 7.35
C SER A 89 -3.62 -5.13 8.29
N SER A 90 -3.00 -6.18 7.77
CA SER A 90 -2.71 -7.42 8.50
C SER A 90 -1.24 -7.83 8.37
N LEU A 91 -0.73 -8.43 9.45
CA LEU A 91 0.60 -9.01 9.48
C LEU A 91 0.64 -10.34 8.74
N SER A 92 1.66 -10.51 7.91
CA SER A 92 1.98 -11.73 7.18
C SER A 92 3.50 -11.95 7.15
N LYS A 93 3.92 -13.09 6.62
CA LYS A 93 5.36 -13.39 6.43
C LYS A 93 6.07 -12.39 5.51
N ASN A 94 5.30 -11.68 4.67
CA ASN A 94 5.81 -10.67 3.76
C ASN A 94 5.82 -9.25 4.36
N THR A 95 5.44 -9.09 5.63
CA THR A 95 5.52 -7.82 6.35
C THR A 95 6.94 -7.63 6.85
N ASN A 96 7.55 -6.48 6.57
CA ASN A 96 8.91 -6.16 7.00
C ASN A 96 8.92 -5.52 8.39
N PHE A 97 7.98 -4.59 8.64
CA PHE A 97 7.96 -3.82 9.88
C PHE A 97 6.54 -3.63 10.43
N LEU A 98 6.43 -3.69 11.76
CA LEU A 98 5.25 -3.26 12.50
C LEU A 98 5.55 -1.93 13.18
N LEU A 99 4.85 -0.86 12.78
CA LEU A 99 4.94 0.44 13.46
C LEU A 99 3.99 0.47 14.65
N LYS A 100 4.57 0.57 15.84
CA LYS A 100 3.88 0.53 17.11
C LYS A 100 3.70 1.94 17.68
N GLY A 101 2.45 2.36 17.85
CA GLY A 101 2.08 3.55 18.60
C GLY A 101 1.66 3.24 20.04
N LYS A 102 1.11 4.25 20.73
CA LYS A 102 0.48 4.06 22.04
C LYS A 102 -0.76 3.17 21.91
N ASN A 103 -1.06 2.42 22.95
CA ASN A 103 -2.22 1.51 22.99
C ASN A 103 -2.27 0.51 21.82
N ALA A 104 -1.11 0.08 21.34
CA ALA A 104 -1.04 -0.95 20.31
C ALA A 104 -1.65 -2.26 20.85
N GLY A 105 -2.50 -2.88 20.02
CA GLY A 105 -3.16 -4.14 20.41
C GLY A 105 -2.16 -5.27 20.63
N PRO A 106 -2.24 -6.01 21.76
CA PRO A 106 -1.30 -7.08 22.06
C PRO A 106 -1.29 -8.20 21.02
N SER A 107 -2.41 -8.45 20.38
CA SER A 107 -2.54 -9.50 19.35
C SER A 107 -1.64 -9.26 18.13
N LYS A 108 -1.48 -8.03 17.68
CA LYS A 108 -0.58 -7.69 16.56
C LYS A 108 0.88 -7.80 16.96
N ILE A 109 1.22 -7.41 18.18
CA ILE A 109 2.58 -7.54 18.72
C ILE A 109 2.99 -9.00 18.80
N LEU A 110 2.15 -9.86 19.41
CA LEU A 110 2.39 -11.31 19.51
C LEU A 110 2.49 -11.97 18.12
N LYS A 111 1.70 -11.50 17.16
CA LYS A 111 1.75 -12.02 15.80
C LYS A 111 3.04 -11.59 15.08
N ALA A 112 3.51 -10.37 15.31
CA ALA A 112 4.78 -9.89 14.79
C ALA A 112 5.96 -10.73 15.32
N ASP A 113 5.99 -10.99 16.62
CA ASP A 113 7.00 -11.87 17.23
C ASP A 113 6.99 -13.27 16.63
N LYS A 114 5.81 -13.88 16.45
CA LYS A 114 5.68 -15.21 15.82
C LYS A 114 6.13 -15.26 14.36
N LEU A 115 6.03 -14.15 13.65
CA LEU A 115 6.40 -14.03 12.24
C LEU A 115 7.82 -13.47 12.04
N ASN A 116 8.54 -13.17 13.13
CA ASN A 116 9.84 -12.50 13.12
C ASN A 116 9.81 -11.16 12.35
N VAL A 117 8.73 -10.38 12.55
CA VAL A 117 8.57 -9.05 11.98
C VAL A 117 9.12 -8.03 12.96
N ASP A 118 10.02 -7.17 12.51
CA ASP A 118 10.61 -6.12 13.35
C ASP A 118 9.54 -5.11 13.80
N ILE A 119 9.55 -4.79 15.08
CA ILE A 119 8.65 -3.81 15.68
C ILE A 119 9.42 -2.51 15.89
N LEU A 120 8.92 -1.43 15.31
CA LEU A 120 9.52 -0.10 15.39
C LEU A 120 8.56 0.91 16.05
N SER A 121 9.10 1.76 16.90
CA SER A 121 8.43 3.00 17.31
C SER A 121 8.54 4.05 16.18
N ILE A 122 7.80 5.15 16.30
CA ILE A 122 7.91 6.26 15.34
C ILE A 122 9.33 6.84 15.28
N ASP A 123 9.96 7.01 16.44
CA ASP A 123 11.31 7.57 16.51
C ASP A 123 12.36 6.65 15.89
N GLU A 124 12.24 5.35 16.14
CA GLU A 124 13.10 4.34 15.52
C GLU A 124 12.89 4.30 14.00
N PHE A 125 11.65 4.43 13.54
CA PHE A 125 11.32 4.50 12.11
C PHE A 125 11.94 5.74 11.45
N LYS A 126 11.79 6.92 12.06
CA LYS A 126 12.38 8.17 11.57
C LYS A 126 13.91 8.03 11.46
N ASN A 127 14.55 7.51 12.49
CA ASN A 127 16.02 7.36 12.57
C ASN A 127 16.55 6.31 11.58
N LYS A 128 15.88 5.15 11.51
CA LYS A 128 16.31 4.03 10.65
C LYS A 128 16.32 4.41 9.17
N PHE A 129 15.34 5.20 8.74
CA PHE A 129 15.18 5.59 7.34
C PHE A 129 15.53 7.05 7.04
N ASN A 130 16.12 7.77 7.98
CA ASN A 130 16.49 9.20 7.86
C ASN A 130 15.34 10.09 7.34
N LEU A 131 14.12 9.84 7.83
CA LEU A 131 12.92 10.55 7.41
C LEU A 131 12.74 11.82 8.25
N ASN A 132 12.86 12.99 7.62
CA ASN A 132 12.50 14.28 8.23
C ASN A 132 10.98 14.43 8.26
N ILE A 133 10.35 13.80 9.24
CA ILE A 133 8.92 13.93 9.48
C ILE A 133 8.71 15.13 10.40
N LYS A 134 8.25 16.23 9.83
CA LYS A 134 7.78 17.37 10.62
C LYS A 134 6.39 17.06 11.18
N SER A 135 6.30 17.19 12.49
CA SER A 135 5.02 17.09 13.23
C SER A 135 4.04 18.18 12.84
#